data_f5648bf9832719d6d0f1ed3942d8597d
#
_entry.id   f5648bf9832719d6d0f1ed3942d8597d
#
_cell.length_a   1.000
_cell.length_b   1.000
_cell.length_c   1.000
_cell.angle_alpha   90.00
_cell.angle_beta   90.00
_cell.angle_gamma   90.00
#
_symmetry.space_group_name_H-M   'P 1'
#
loop_
_entity.id
_entity.type
_entity.pdbx_description
1 polymer ?
#
loop_
_entity_poly.entity_id
_entity_poly.type
_entity_poly.pdbx_seq_one_letter_code
_entity_poly.pdbx_strand_id
1 'polypeptide(L)'
;AALVTASCGTEAPAGPPFRTDTGVGTLMANMVDPAADLLWDAVGTVIDETGETHWQPETEEEWLQVRLGAMTIAETANLLMMDGRARDQGQWIEMSEAMADAAMVAFAAAEAEDADLIFDLGETVYNTCNACHGLYWVDDADRGRAVAPGD
;
A
#
# COMPACT_ATOMS: atom_id res chain seq x y z
N ALA A 1 50.19 -13.23 26.35
CA ALA A 1 49.95 -12.27 25.26
C ALA A 1 48.56 -12.52 24.74
N ALA A 2 47.60 -11.61 24.98
CA ALA A 2 46.26 -11.67 24.45
C ALA A 2 46.21 -10.85 23.15
N LEU A 3 45.83 -11.51 22.03
CA LEU A 3 45.57 -10.84 20.77
C LEU A 3 44.15 -10.27 20.82
N VAL A 4 44.07 -8.94 20.80
CA VAL A 4 42.81 -8.21 20.60
C VAL A 4 42.65 -8.02 19.09
N THR A 5 41.71 -8.78 18.48
CA THR A 5 41.33 -8.56 17.11
C THR A 5 40.33 -7.39 17.07
N ALA A 6 40.76 -6.24 16.60
CA ALA A 6 39.89 -5.11 16.30
C ALA A 6 39.12 -5.46 15.02
N SER A 7 37.79 -5.73 15.14
CA SER A 7 36.87 -5.83 14.02
C SER A 7 36.57 -4.42 13.51
N CYS A 8 37.18 -3.99 12.42
CA CYS A 8 36.74 -2.82 11.67
C CYS A 8 35.45 -3.17 10.92
N GLY A 9 34.29 -2.93 11.56
CA GLY A 9 33.03 -2.84 10.88
C GLY A 9 33.04 -1.61 9.97
N THR A 10 33.20 -1.76 8.68
CA THR A 10 32.92 -0.69 7.71
C THR A 10 31.41 -0.49 7.67
N GLU A 11 30.95 0.54 8.37
CA GLU A 11 29.57 1.04 8.22
C GLU A 11 29.38 1.42 6.74
N ALA A 12 28.36 0.83 6.11
CA ALA A 12 28.02 1.17 4.73
C ALA A 12 27.70 2.68 4.67
N PRO A 13 28.13 3.40 3.62
CA PRO A 13 27.81 4.82 3.49
C PRO A 13 26.30 4.99 3.53
N ALA A 14 25.82 5.89 4.40
CA ALA A 14 24.42 6.25 4.46
C ALA A 14 23.97 6.76 3.09
N GLY A 15 22.90 6.19 2.54
CA GLY A 15 22.29 6.68 1.31
C GLY A 15 21.82 8.13 1.44
N PRO A 16 21.44 8.79 0.36
CA PRO A 16 20.88 10.14 0.43
C PRO A 16 19.61 10.13 1.29
N PRO A 17 19.36 11.18 2.11
CA PRO A 17 18.17 11.25 2.93
C PRO A 17 16.93 11.30 2.03
N PHE A 18 15.94 10.45 2.33
CA PHE A 18 14.65 10.51 1.66
C PHE A 18 13.84 11.72 2.13
N ARG A 19 13.00 12.23 1.23
CA ARG A 19 12.09 13.34 1.57
C ARG A 19 10.78 12.76 2.07
N THR A 20 10.42 13.10 3.30
CA THR A 20 9.19 12.67 3.98
C THR A 20 8.30 13.83 4.39
N ASP A 21 8.40 14.95 3.66
CA ASP A 21 7.61 16.18 3.93
C ASP A 21 6.10 15.94 3.80
N THR A 22 5.70 14.95 2.98
CA THR A 22 4.30 14.55 2.83
C THR A 22 3.93 13.57 3.92
N GLY A 23 2.99 13.94 4.76
CA GLY A 23 2.48 13.11 5.86
C GLY A 23 1.65 11.91 5.38
N VAL A 24 1.47 10.92 6.26
CA VAL A 24 0.73 9.67 6.00
C VAL A 24 -0.69 9.93 5.53
N GLY A 25 -1.45 10.81 6.20
CA GLY A 25 -2.83 11.13 5.81
C GLY A 25 -2.95 11.68 4.39
N THR A 26 -1.94 12.46 3.93
CA THR A 26 -1.90 12.97 2.56
C THR A 26 -1.62 11.85 1.55
N LEU A 27 -0.75 10.89 1.89
CA LEU A 27 -0.51 9.70 1.06
C LEU A 27 -1.78 8.85 0.95
N MET A 28 -2.48 8.63 2.07
CA MET A 28 -3.75 7.91 2.09
C MET A 28 -4.76 8.55 1.14
N ALA A 29 -5.06 9.84 1.33
CA ALA A 29 -6.11 10.52 0.58
C ALA A 29 -5.80 10.76 -0.90
N ASN A 30 -4.53 10.82 -1.30
CA ASN A 30 -4.15 11.21 -2.67
C ASN A 30 -3.45 10.10 -3.47
N MET A 31 -3.05 9.01 -2.83
CA MET A 31 -2.42 7.87 -3.49
C MET A 31 -3.17 6.57 -3.22
N VAL A 32 -3.35 6.19 -1.94
CA VAL A 32 -3.93 4.89 -1.60
C VAL A 32 -5.41 4.83 -1.93
N ASP A 33 -6.19 5.80 -1.47
CA ASP A 33 -7.65 5.84 -1.66
C ASP A 33 -8.04 5.79 -3.15
N PRO A 34 -7.59 6.72 -4.01
CA PRO A 34 -7.91 6.66 -5.43
C PRO A 34 -7.31 5.44 -6.15
N ALA A 35 -6.20 4.88 -5.67
CA ALA A 35 -5.62 3.67 -6.24
C ALA A 35 -6.43 2.42 -5.88
N ALA A 36 -7.00 2.38 -4.67
CA ALA A 36 -7.88 1.30 -4.24
C ALA A 36 -9.20 1.30 -5.03
N ASP A 37 -9.76 2.49 -5.33
CA ASP A 37 -10.94 2.63 -6.19
C ASP A 37 -10.69 2.04 -7.58
N LEU A 38 -9.48 2.20 -8.16
CA LEU A 38 -9.13 1.58 -9.44
C LEU A 38 -9.19 0.04 -9.42
N LEU A 39 -9.01 -0.58 -8.25
CA LEU A 39 -9.16 -2.03 -8.10
C LEU A 39 -10.63 -2.42 -7.86
N TRP A 40 -11.31 -1.74 -6.95
CA TRP A 40 -12.64 -2.11 -6.51
C TRP A 40 -13.71 -1.81 -7.56
N ASP A 41 -13.55 -0.72 -8.31
CA ASP A 41 -14.50 -0.33 -9.36
C ASP A 41 -14.26 -1.06 -10.69
N ALA A 42 -13.09 -1.74 -10.84
CA ALA A 42 -12.74 -2.43 -12.08
C ALA A 42 -13.65 -3.60 -12.40
N VAL A 43 -14.09 -4.32 -11.37
CA VAL A 43 -14.90 -5.54 -11.52
C VAL A 43 -16.08 -5.49 -10.57
N GLY A 44 -17.20 -6.07 -10.96
CA GLY A 44 -18.33 -6.13 -10.06
C GLY A 44 -19.57 -6.77 -10.63
N THR A 45 -20.56 -6.93 -9.76
CA THR A 45 -21.88 -7.46 -10.09
C THR A 45 -22.95 -6.67 -9.37
N VAL A 46 -23.97 -6.27 -10.07
CA VAL A 46 -25.20 -5.70 -9.49
C VAL A 46 -26.37 -6.62 -9.82
N ILE A 47 -27.15 -6.93 -8.79
CA ILE A 47 -28.40 -7.70 -8.92
C ILE A 47 -29.54 -6.77 -8.49
N ASP A 48 -30.45 -6.48 -9.41
CA ASP A 48 -31.63 -5.66 -9.15
C ASP A 48 -32.90 -6.26 -9.76
N GLU A 49 -34.01 -5.51 -9.75
CA GLU A 49 -35.30 -5.94 -10.29
C GLU A 49 -35.27 -6.22 -11.82
N THR A 50 -34.26 -5.70 -12.53
CA THR A 50 -34.10 -5.86 -13.97
C THR A 50 -33.24 -7.06 -14.34
N GLY A 51 -32.52 -7.64 -13.38
CA GLY A 51 -31.64 -8.79 -13.55
C GLY A 51 -30.27 -8.64 -12.92
N GLU A 52 -29.30 -9.33 -13.46
CA GLU A 52 -27.91 -9.35 -13.05
C GLU A 52 -27.05 -8.68 -14.12
N THR A 53 -26.20 -7.75 -13.68
CA THR A 53 -25.24 -7.05 -14.54
C THR A 53 -23.84 -7.23 -13.98
N HIS A 54 -22.93 -7.69 -14.82
CA HIS A 54 -21.50 -7.82 -14.53
C HIS A 54 -20.71 -6.79 -15.32
N TRP A 55 -19.59 -6.33 -14.75
CA TRP A 55 -18.60 -5.55 -15.49
C TRP A 55 -17.20 -5.98 -15.10
N GLN A 56 -16.29 -5.84 -16.03
CA GLN A 56 -14.86 -6.11 -15.91
C GLN A 56 -14.10 -5.29 -16.96
N PRO A 57 -12.78 -5.13 -16.84
CA PRO A 57 -11.98 -4.49 -17.88
C PRO A 57 -12.06 -5.30 -19.19
N GLU A 58 -12.31 -4.62 -20.29
CA GLU A 58 -12.43 -5.22 -21.63
C GLU A 58 -11.28 -4.80 -22.56
N THR A 59 -10.51 -3.78 -22.17
CA THR A 59 -9.43 -3.20 -22.97
C THR A 59 -8.11 -3.18 -22.20
N GLU A 60 -7.01 -3.18 -22.96
CA GLU A 60 -5.66 -3.04 -22.37
C GLU A 60 -5.52 -1.72 -21.56
N GLU A 61 -6.22 -0.66 -21.96
CA GLU A 61 -6.20 0.61 -21.23
C GLU A 61 -6.89 0.50 -19.87
N GLU A 62 -8.02 -0.23 -19.80
CA GLU A 62 -8.72 -0.49 -18.53
C GLU A 62 -7.89 -1.40 -17.63
N TRP A 63 -7.29 -2.47 -18.15
CA TRP A 63 -6.37 -3.32 -17.40
C TRP A 63 -5.15 -2.56 -16.91
N LEU A 64 -4.66 -1.59 -17.69
CA LEU A 64 -3.58 -0.70 -17.24
C LEU A 64 -3.99 0.09 -16.00
N GLN A 65 -5.24 0.58 -15.89
CA GLN A 65 -5.71 1.29 -14.70
C GLN A 65 -5.71 0.39 -13.46
N VAL A 66 -6.12 -0.87 -13.60
CA VAL A 66 -6.07 -1.86 -12.50
C VAL A 66 -4.63 -2.10 -12.05
N ARG A 67 -3.71 -2.31 -12.99
CA ARG A 67 -2.28 -2.45 -12.70
C ARG A 67 -1.70 -1.22 -11.99
N LEU A 68 -2.06 -0.01 -12.44
CA LEU A 68 -1.61 1.25 -11.84
C LEU A 68 -2.15 1.40 -10.40
N GLY A 69 -3.40 1.02 -10.15
CA GLY A 69 -3.98 0.99 -8.81
C GLY A 69 -3.18 0.07 -7.88
N ALA A 70 -3.02 -1.19 -8.26
CA ALA A 70 -2.29 -2.17 -7.48
C ALA A 70 -0.84 -1.75 -7.21
N MET A 71 -0.11 -1.31 -8.23
CA MET A 71 1.26 -0.85 -8.10
C MET A 71 1.37 0.39 -7.19
N THR A 72 0.43 1.32 -7.30
CA THR A 72 0.42 2.52 -6.46
C THR A 72 0.23 2.17 -4.98
N ILE A 73 -0.64 1.21 -4.65
CA ILE A 73 -0.83 0.73 -3.28
C ILE A 73 0.46 0.07 -2.79
N ALA A 74 1.06 -0.83 -3.57
CA ALA A 74 2.28 -1.54 -3.19
C ALA A 74 3.45 -0.58 -2.93
N GLU A 75 3.67 0.39 -3.82
CA GLU A 75 4.76 1.36 -3.65
C GLU A 75 4.47 2.36 -2.53
N THR A 76 3.20 2.72 -2.30
CA THR A 76 2.86 3.57 -1.16
C THR A 76 3.12 2.86 0.16
N ALA A 77 2.93 1.55 0.25
CA ALA A 77 3.31 0.79 1.44
C ALA A 77 4.81 0.96 1.78
N ASN A 78 5.69 0.94 0.77
CA ASN A 78 7.12 1.25 0.95
C ASN A 78 7.32 2.67 1.50
N LEU A 79 6.54 3.64 1.02
CA LEU A 79 6.61 5.01 1.52
C LEU A 79 6.18 5.14 3.00
N LEU A 80 5.24 4.28 3.45
CA LEU A 80 4.80 4.27 4.85
C LEU A 80 5.86 3.74 5.80
N MET A 81 6.74 2.84 5.34
CA MET A 81 7.81 2.23 6.13
C MET A 81 9.05 3.12 6.26
N MET A 82 9.11 4.24 5.53
CA MET A 82 10.26 5.14 5.58
C MET A 82 10.39 5.84 6.94
N ASP A 83 11.63 6.05 7.38
CA ASP A 83 11.94 6.89 8.54
C ASP A 83 11.24 8.25 8.42
N GLY A 84 10.60 8.70 9.50
CA GLY A 84 9.80 9.92 9.54
C GLY A 84 8.33 9.75 9.14
N ARG A 85 7.91 8.54 8.72
CA ARG A 85 6.50 8.15 8.49
C ARG A 85 6.08 6.95 9.31
N ALA A 86 6.97 5.98 9.48
CA ALA A 86 6.71 4.80 10.29
C ALA A 86 6.38 5.20 11.74
N ARG A 87 5.25 4.69 12.26
CA ARG A 87 4.80 4.97 13.65
C ARG A 87 5.57 4.13 14.67
N ASP A 88 5.99 2.94 14.28
CA ASP A 88 6.85 2.03 15.03
C ASP A 88 7.58 1.07 14.07
N GLN A 89 8.52 0.29 14.61
CA GLN A 89 9.31 -0.68 13.85
C GLN A 89 8.79 -2.13 13.99
N GLY A 90 7.56 -2.31 14.47
CA GLY A 90 6.88 -3.59 14.65
C GLY A 90 5.62 -3.68 13.80
N GLN A 91 4.45 -3.55 14.42
CA GLN A 91 3.16 -3.74 13.75
C GLN A 91 2.92 -2.81 12.57
N TRP A 92 3.42 -1.58 12.63
CA TRP A 92 3.33 -0.66 11.48
C TRP A 92 4.03 -1.22 10.25
N ILE A 93 5.25 -1.73 10.42
CA ILE A 93 6.03 -2.32 9.32
C ILE A 93 5.34 -3.58 8.81
N GLU A 94 4.95 -4.51 9.71
CA GLU A 94 4.27 -5.76 9.33
C GLU A 94 2.97 -5.50 8.54
N MET A 95 2.16 -4.51 8.94
CA MET A 95 0.92 -4.16 8.24
C MET A 95 1.18 -3.46 6.91
N SER A 96 2.23 -2.65 6.81
CA SER A 96 2.62 -2.04 5.55
C SER A 96 3.14 -3.08 4.56
N GLU A 97 3.94 -4.05 5.01
CA GLU A 97 4.38 -5.18 4.20
C GLU A 97 3.19 -6.03 3.72
N ALA A 98 2.24 -6.35 4.61
CA ALA A 98 1.03 -7.09 4.25
C ALA A 98 0.18 -6.35 3.18
N MET A 99 0.11 -5.02 3.26
CA MET A 99 -0.55 -4.20 2.24
C MET A 99 0.19 -4.27 0.90
N ALA A 100 1.53 -4.19 0.91
CA ALA A 100 2.34 -4.33 -0.29
C ALA A 100 2.17 -5.70 -0.93
N ASP A 101 2.22 -6.77 -0.14
CA ASP A 101 2.09 -8.15 -0.63
C ASP A 101 0.71 -8.39 -1.26
N ALA A 102 -0.37 -7.95 -0.60
CA ALA A 102 -1.73 -8.07 -1.14
C ALA A 102 -1.88 -7.31 -2.46
N ALA A 103 -1.34 -6.09 -2.54
CA ALA A 103 -1.38 -5.29 -3.75
C ALA A 103 -0.54 -5.90 -4.89
N MET A 104 0.60 -6.52 -4.60
CA MET A 104 1.41 -7.20 -5.63
C MET A 104 0.74 -8.47 -6.16
N VAL A 105 -0.04 -9.18 -5.35
CA VAL A 105 -0.88 -10.29 -5.83
C VAL A 105 -1.96 -9.77 -6.77
N ALA A 106 -2.61 -8.64 -6.43
CA ALA A 106 -3.60 -8.00 -7.30
C ALA A 106 -2.95 -7.49 -8.61
N PHE A 107 -1.73 -6.95 -8.54
CA PHE A 107 -0.98 -6.56 -9.73
C PHE A 107 -0.74 -7.75 -10.68
N ALA A 108 -0.30 -8.89 -10.14
CA ALA A 108 -0.09 -10.09 -10.95
C ALA A 108 -1.39 -10.64 -11.56
N ALA A 109 -2.51 -10.57 -10.84
CA ALA A 109 -3.83 -10.92 -11.37
C ALA A 109 -4.25 -9.98 -12.51
N ALA A 110 -3.99 -8.67 -12.37
CA ALA A 110 -4.26 -7.69 -13.42
C ALA A 110 -3.35 -7.85 -14.66
N GLU A 111 -2.10 -8.31 -14.49
CA GLU A 111 -1.23 -8.67 -15.62
C GLU A 111 -1.74 -9.92 -16.37
N ALA A 112 -2.37 -10.84 -15.64
CA ALA A 112 -3.00 -12.03 -16.21
C ALA A 112 -4.42 -11.77 -16.77
N GLU A 113 -4.94 -10.56 -16.61
CA GLU A 113 -6.32 -10.17 -16.99
C GLU A 113 -7.39 -11.08 -16.34
N ASP A 114 -7.12 -11.51 -15.09
CA ASP A 114 -7.98 -12.41 -14.33
C ASP A 114 -8.99 -11.61 -13.48
N ALA A 115 -10.14 -11.31 -14.07
CA ALA A 115 -11.19 -10.51 -13.44
C ALA A 115 -11.81 -11.19 -12.21
N ASP A 116 -11.95 -12.52 -12.22
CA ASP A 116 -12.48 -13.27 -11.09
C ASP A 116 -11.52 -13.18 -9.89
N LEU A 117 -10.22 -13.30 -10.15
CA LEU A 117 -9.21 -13.17 -9.10
C LEU A 117 -9.12 -11.73 -8.59
N ILE A 118 -9.25 -10.71 -9.44
CA ILE A 118 -9.30 -9.30 -8.99
C ILE A 118 -10.50 -9.08 -8.06
N PHE A 119 -11.66 -9.64 -8.39
CA PHE A 119 -12.84 -9.57 -7.53
C PHE A 119 -12.59 -10.16 -6.13
N ASP A 120 -12.03 -11.36 -6.07
CA ASP A 120 -11.70 -12.04 -4.81
C ASP A 120 -10.62 -11.29 -3.99
N LEU A 121 -9.64 -10.72 -4.67
CA LEU A 121 -8.55 -9.97 -4.04
C LEU A 121 -9.00 -8.61 -3.48
N GLY A 122 -10.10 -8.05 -3.95
CA GLY A 122 -10.67 -6.82 -3.43
C GLY A 122 -10.90 -6.87 -1.92
N GLU A 123 -11.45 -7.98 -1.41
CA GLU A 123 -11.61 -8.21 0.04
C GLU A 123 -10.25 -8.34 0.74
N THR A 124 -9.29 -9.03 0.13
CA THR A 124 -7.96 -9.22 0.71
C THR A 124 -7.25 -7.87 0.92
N VAL A 125 -7.24 -7.01 -0.09
CA VAL A 125 -6.68 -5.65 0.00
C VAL A 125 -7.42 -4.82 1.06
N TYR A 126 -8.76 -4.84 1.05
CA TYR A 126 -9.58 -4.14 2.03
C TYR A 126 -9.26 -4.55 3.48
N ASN A 127 -9.03 -5.84 3.72
CA ASN A 127 -8.72 -6.35 5.05
C ASN A 127 -7.36 -5.84 5.56
N THR A 128 -6.37 -5.62 4.70
CA THR A 128 -5.10 -5.00 5.12
C THR A 128 -5.30 -3.55 5.56
N CYS A 129 -6.14 -2.79 4.85
CA CYS A 129 -6.50 -1.42 5.20
C CYS A 129 -7.20 -1.36 6.57
N ASN A 130 -8.21 -2.21 6.78
CA ASN A 130 -8.96 -2.27 8.04
C ASN A 130 -8.08 -2.68 9.23
N ALA A 131 -7.20 -3.64 9.07
CA ALA A 131 -6.29 -4.08 10.12
C ALA A 131 -5.39 -2.92 10.58
N CYS A 132 -4.81 -2.18 9.64
CA CYS A 132 -3.98 -1.03 9.95
C CYS A 132 -4.80 0.11 10.57
N HIS A 133 -5.93 0.48 9.98
CA HIS A 133 -6.80 1.55 10.48
C HIS A 133 -7.42 1.24 11.84
N GLY A 134 -7.55 -0.04 12.21
CA GLY A 134 -7.99 -0.44 13.56
C GLY A 134 -7.00 -0.06 14.67
N LEU A 135 -5.72 0.10 14.35
CA LEU A 135 -4.66 0.48 15.30
C LEU A 135 -4.15 1.91 15.10
N TYR A 136 -4.04 2.34 13.84
CA TYR A 136 -3.35 3.57 13.45
C TYR A 136 -4.30 4.53 12.72
N TRP A 137 -5.55 4.65 13.18
CA TRP A 137 -6.46 5.61 12.58
C TRP A 137 -5.90 7.02 12.72
N VAL A 138 -5.71 7.67 11.58
CA VAL A 138 -5.26 9.06 11.53
C VAL A 138 -6.50 9.93 11.39
N ASP A 139 -6.84 10.70 12.41
CA ASP A 139 -7.95 11.65 12.35
C ASP A 139 -7.61 12.87 11.46
N ASP A 140 -8.61 13.71 11.19
CA ASP A 140 -8.46 14.87 10.30
C ASP A 140 -7.38 15.87 10.77
N ALA A 141 -7.02 15.87 12.07
CA ALA A 141 -6.03 16.78 12.63
C ALA A 141 -4.59 16.37 12.21
N ASP A 142 -4.37 15.10 11.90
CA ASP A 142 -3.07 14.56 11.47
C ASP A 142 -2.89 14.49 9.95
N ARG A 143 -3.96 14.76 9.18
CA ARG A 143 -3.87 14.82 7.72
C ARG A 143 -2.94 15.95 7.31
N GLY A 144 -1.80 15.60 6.75
CA GLY A 144 -0.81 16.57 6.24
C GLY A 144 0.30 16.96 7.22
N ARG A 145 0.30 16.41 8.45
CA ARG A 145 1.41 16.63 9.37
C ARG A 145 2.45 15.53 9.22
N ALA A 146 3.68 15.88 8.84
CA ALA A 146 4.81 14.95 8.95
C ALA A 146 4.97 14.57 10.43
N VAL A 147 5.25 13.29 10.71
CA VAL A 147 5.58 12.85 12.08
C VAL A 147 6.90 13.48 12.45
N ALA A 148 6.91 14.28 13.54
CA ALA A 148 8.17 14.80 14.06
C ALA A 148 9.00 13.62 14.59
N PRO A 149 10.30 13.52 14.27
CA PRO A 149 11.13 12.46 14.81
C PRO A 149 11.20 12.61 16.34
N GLY A 150 10.62 11.65 17.07
CA GLY A 150 10.72 11.54 18.51
C GLY A 150 9.44 11.76 19.34
N ASP A 151 8.24 11.77 18.76
CA ASP A 151 6.97 11.70 19.51
C ASP A 151 6.48 10.26 19.69
#